data_63c62b8677a181dc3ecc2665c31cfd05
#
_entry.id   63c62b8677a181dc3ecc2665c31cfd05
#
_cell.length_a   1.000
_cell.length_b   1.000
_cell.length_c   1.000
_cell.angle_alpha   90.00
_cell.angle_beta   90.00
_cell.angle_gamma   90.00
#
_symmetry.space_group_name_H-M   'P 1'
#
loop_
_entity.id
_entity.type
_entity.pdbx_description
1 polymer ?
#
loop_
_entity_poly.entity_id
_entity_poly.type
_entity_poly.pdbx_seq_one_letter_code
_entity_poly.pdbx_strand_id
1 'polypeptide(L)'
;MKRGSFAAGFLTCLLLAGITTTAYAAGIVAERSHHRIVVDGKEAQMEAYVINGNNYVKLRDIGKAVGFEVYWDSENGCVQVENGKPYTGEEPAKDGVIKPTPQPEPTVPTNDADVDAMKQDIIDRTNALRKENGVAVLRVNDKLMQAAQVRADEMAAHTVYSHTRPNGGKFNTVTDCPYMAENIHRIADWVLSDQTLAERAVADWSASTTHNKNMVNPKLSEIGVGLARGVNDTGDPCWYCVQLFLYDGYSITRVDTPTNK
;
A
#
# COMPACT_ATOMS: atom_id res chain seq x y z
N MET A 1 -40.35 69.44 -37.89
CA MET A 1 -39.04 68.92 -38.36
C MET A 1 -38.04 69.04 -37.22
N LYS A 2 -37.64 67.94 -36.60
CA LYS A 2 -36.33 67.70 -35.97
C LYS A 2 -36.36 66.23 -35.39
N ARG A 3 -35.46 65.47 -35.91
CA ARG A 3 -35.30 64.02 -35.57
C ARG A 3 -34.61 63.91 -34.21
N GLY A 4 -35.17 63.11 -33.31
CA GLY A 4 -34.55 62.72 -32.04
C GLY A 4 -33.71 61.51 -32.24
N SER A 5 -32.44 61.54 -31.83
CA SER A 5 -31.52 60.47 -31.81
C SER A 5 -31.79 59.58 -30.59
N PHE A 6 -32.02 58.27 -30.82
CA PHE A 6 -32.02 57.24 -29.77
C PHE A 6 -30.58 56.88 -29.42
N ALA A 7 -30.16 57.17 -28.19
CA ALA A 7 -28.94 56.64 -27.64
C ALA A 7 -29.24 55.24 -27.06
N ALA A 8 -28.73 54.21 -27.70
CA ALA A 8 -28.77 52.89 -27.20
C ALA A 8 -27.72 52.71 -26.09
N GLY A 9 -28.17 52.66 -24.84
CA GLY A 9 -27.35 52.31 -23.71
C GLY A 9 -27.06 50.81 -23.73
N PHE A 10 -25.82 50.43 -24.01
CA PHE A 10 -25.33 49.07 -23.83
C PHE A 10 -25.14 48.78 -22.33
N LEU A 11 -26.06 48.04 -21.75
CA LEU A 11 -25.93 47.48 -20.40
C LEU A 11 -25.05 46.25 -20.48
N THR A 12 -23.77 46.41 -20.19
CA THR A 12 -22.83 45.28 -20.09
C THR A 12 -23.14 44.51 -18.81
N CYS A 13 -23.91 43.44 -18.92
CA CYS A 13 -24.14 42.51 -17.83
C CYS A 13 -22.88 41.66 -17.65
N LEU A 14 -22.06 41.99 -16.64
CA LEU A 14 -20.90 41.20 -16.24
C LEU A 14 -21.45 39.94 -15.53
N LEU A 15 -21.62 38.85 -16.28
CA LEU A 15 -21.83 37.52 -15.72
C LEU A 15 -20.53 37.10 -15.04
N LEU A 16 -20.46 37.31 -13.73
CA LEU A 16 -19.54 36.58 -12.85
C LEU A 16 -19.98 35.11 -12.87
N ALA A 17 -19.42 34.35 -13.78
CA ALA A 17 -19.46 32.88 -13.68
C ALA A 17 -18.69 32.50 -12.42
N GLY A 18 -19.41 32.32 -11.32
CA GLY A 18 -18.90 31.70 -10.14
C GLY A 18 -18.43 30.29 -10.53
N ILE A 19 -17.12 30.09 -10.58
CA ILE A 19 -16.52 28.77 -10.66
C ILE A 19 -16.82 28.13 -9.32
N THR A 20 -17.95 27.44 -9.21
CA THR A 20 -18.16 26.47 -8.15
C THR A 20 -17.17 25.34 -8.41
N THR A 21 -16.04 25.36 -7.72
CA THR A 21 -15.20 24.20 -7.59
C THR A 21 -16.00 23.16 -6.82
N THR A 22 -16.76 22.34 -7.53
CA THR A 22 -17.25 21.09 -6.99
C THR A 22 -16.00 20.26 -6.68
N ALA A 23 -15.65 20.18 -5.40
CA ALA A 23 -14.73 19.16 -4.92
C ALA A 23 -15.42 17.82 -5.20
N TYR A 24 -15.05 17.18 -6.29
CA TYR A 24 -15.34 15.76 -6.48
C TYR A 24 -14.49 15.03 -5.45
N ALA A 25 -15.12 14.61 -4.35
CA ALA A 25 -14.60 13.46 -3.63
C ALA A 25 -14.46 12.37 -4.69
N ALA A 26 -13.25 11.91 -4.96
CA ALA A 26 -12.99 10.82 -5.89
C ALA A 26 -13.59 9.56 -5.26
N GLY A 27 -14.91 9.38 -5.45
CA GLY A 27 -15.60 8.16 -5.09
C GLY A 27 -15.07 7.03 -5.98
N ILE A 28 -14.95 5.85 -5.43
CA ILE A 28 -14.66 4.64 -6.21
C ILE A 28 -15.79 4.49 -7.23
N VAL A 29 -15.46 4.59 -8.52
CA VAL A 29 -16.43 4.35 -9.60
C VAL A 29 -16.46 2.83 -9.83
N ALA A 30 -17.60 2.22 -9.50
CA ALA A 30 -17.90 0.83 -9.77
C ALA A 30 -18.80 0.75 -11.04
N GLU A 31 -18.28 0.16 -12.10
CA GLU A 31 -19.04 -0.11 -13.32
C GLU A 31 -19.55 -1.54 -13.31
N ARG A 32 -20.78 -1.76 -13.79
CA ARG A 32 -21.30 -3.13 -13.89
C ARG A 32 -20.44 -3.95 -14.85
N SER A 33 -19.94 -5.10 -14.39
CA SER A 33 -19.14 -5.99 -15.22
C SER A 33 -20.01 -6.72 -16.24
N HIS A 34 -19.52 -6.80 -17.46
CA HIS A 34 -20.10 -7.64 -18.53
C HIS A 34 -19.32 -8.95 -18.73
N HIS A 35 -18.33 -9.22 -17.87
CA HIS A 35 -17.53 -10.43 -17.95
C HIS A 35 -18.35 -11.65 -17.50
N ARG A 36 -18.21 -12.74 -18.22
CA ARG A 36 -18.77 -14.03 -17.82
C ARG A 36 -17.95 -14.58 -16.66
N ILE A 37 -18.63 -15.03 -15.61
CA ILE A 37 -17.99 -15.69 -14.48
C ILE A 37 -18.26 -17.19 -14.62
N VAL A 38 -17.19 -17.98 -14.59
CA VAL A 38 -17.26 -19.44 -14.74
C VAL A 38 -16.66 -20.06 -13.47
N VAL A 39 -17.44 -20.92 -12.82
CA VAL A 39 -17.05 -21.69 -11.63
C VAL A 39 -17.10 -23.16 -12.01
N ASP A 40 -15.99 -23.87 -11.83
CA ASP A 40 -15.86 -25.30 -12.17
C ASP A 40 -16.38 -25.66 -13.58
N GLY A 41 -16.06 -24.80 -14.56
CA GLY A 41 -16.45 -24.98 -15.94
C GLY A 41 -17.91 -24.64 -16.27
N LYS A 42 -18.70 -24.19 -15.30
CA LYS A 42 -20.11 -23.78 -15.47
C LYS A 42 -20.24 -22.26 -15.30
N GLU A 43 -21.03 -21.66 -16.17
CA GLU A 43 -21.34 -20.24 -16.05
C GLU A 43 -22.20 -19.98 -14.81
N ALA A 44 -21.69 -19.12 -13.93
CA ALA A 44 -22.36 -18.73 -12.71
C ALA A 44 -23.03 -17.36 -12.90
N GLN A 45 -24.34 -17.29 -12.67
CA GLN A 45 -25.11 -16.05 -12.74
C GLN A 45 -24.92 -15.27 -11.45
N MET A 46 -24.06 -14.26 -11.46
CA MET A 46 -23.83 -13.38 -10.33
C MET A 46 -23.57 -11.95 -10.77
N GLU A 47 -23.91 -11.02 -9.91
CA GLU A 47 -23.68 -9.61 -10.12
C GLU A 47 -22.21 -9.27 -9.85
N ALA A 48 -21.56 -8.70 -10.86
CA ALA A 48 -20.16 -8.30 -10.77
C ALA A 48 -19.97 -6.84 -11.15
N TYR A 49 -18.95 -6.22 -10.59
CA TYR A 49 -18.55 -4.84 -10.86
C TYR A 49 -17.08 -4.80 -11.23
N VAL A 50 -16.72 -3.85 -12.09
CA VAL A 50 -15.33 -3.52 -12.38
C VAL A 50 -14.96 -2.26 -11.60
N ILE A 51 -13.91 -2.35 -10.79
CA ILE A 51 -13.34 -1.23 -10.06
C ILE A 51 -11.83 -1.22 -10.34
N ASN A 52 -11.33 -0.14 -10.89
CA ASN A 52 -9.90 -0.01 -11.25
C ASN A 52 -9.37 -1.21 -12.07
N GLY A 53 -10.18 -1.72 -13.01
CA GLY A 53 -9.81 -2.84 -13.88
C GLY A 53 -9.93 -4.24 -13.27
N ASN A 54 -10.36 -4.36 -12.01
CA ASN A 54 -10.56 -5.63 -11.32
C ASN A 54 -12.04 -5.97 -11.20
N ASN A 55 -12.38 -7.26 -11.30
CA ASN A 55 -13.75 -7.74 -11.09
C ASN A 55 -14.01 -7.97 -9.60
N TYR A 56 -15.12 -7.41 -9.12
CA TYR A 56 -15.63 -7.59 -7.76
C TYR A 56 -16.96 -8.29 -7.83
N VAL A 57 -17.17 -9.29 -7.01
CA VAL A 57 -18.43 -10.04 -6.87
C VAL A 57 -18.81 -10.09 -5.39
N LYS A 58 -20.10 -10.27 -5.12
CA LYS A 58 -20.55 -10.46 -3.74
C LYS A 58 -20.01 -11.77 -3.21
N LEU A 59 -19.37 -11.73 -2.05
CA LEU A 59 -18.80 -12.91 -1.40
C LEU A 59 -19.83 -14.02 -1.19
N ARG A 60 -21.08 -13.66 -0.89
CA ARG A 60 -22.21 -14.62 -0.79
C ARG A 60 -22.53 -15.34 -2.10
N ASP A 61 -22.40 -14.65 -3.22
CA ASP A 61 -22.68 -15.26 -4.52
C ASP A 61 -21.60 -16.28 -4.88
N ILE A 62 -20.35 -15.99 -4.52
CA ILE A 62 -19.24 -16.96 -4.62
C ILE A 62 -19.45 -18.11 -3.64
N GLY A 63 -19.77 -17.85 -2.38
CA GLY A 63 -20.05 -18.91 -1.37
C GLY A 63 -21.13 -19.87 -1.84
N LYS A 64 -22.21 -19.34 -2.42
CA LYS A 64 -23.28 -20.11 -3.00
C LYS A 64 -22.85 -20.95 -4.21
N ALA A 65 -22.00 -20.40 -5.07
CA ALA A 65 -21.55 -21.07 -6.29
C ALA A 65 -20.50 -22.15 -6.04
N VAL A 66 -19.63 -21.96 -5.05
CA VAL A 66 -18.51 -22.85 -4.72
C VAL A 66 -18.84 -23.80 -3.55
N GLY A 67 -19.82 -23.45 -2.71
CA GLY A 67 -20.32 -24.30 -1.63
C GLY A 67 -19.63 -24.06 -0.29
N PHE A 68 -19.36 -22.82 0.08
CA PHE A 68 -18.96 -22.44 1.42
C PHE A 68 -19.96 -21.48 2.07
N GLU A 69 -20.04 -21.50 3.40
CA GLU A 69 -20.97 -20.65 4.15
C GLU A 69 -20.42 -19.23 4.28
N VAL A 70 -21.32 -18.23 4.12
CA VAL A 70 -21.02 -16.78 4.33
C VAL A 70 -22.19 -16.15 5.06
N TYR A 71 -21.97 -15.64 6.25
CA TYR A 71 -22.99 -14.94 7.02
C TYR A 71 -22.43 -13.73 7.78
N TRP A 72 -23.32 -12.87 8.22
CA TRP A 72 -22.99 -11.77 9.12
C TRP A 72 -23.12 -12.25 10.56
N ASP A 73 -22.01 -12.23 11.29
CA ASP A 73 -21.99 -12.49 12.73
C ASP A 73 -22.32 -11.17 13.46
N SER A 74 -23.53 -11.09 13.97
CA SER A 74 -24.03 -9.88 14.62
C SER A 74 -23.42 -9.63 16.00
N GLU A 75 -22.88 -10.64 16.65
CA GLU A 75 -22.25 -10.55 17.96
C GLU A 75 -20.83 -10.00 17.87
N ASN A 76 -20.06 -10.48 16.89
CA ASN A 76 -18.69 -10.07 16.67
C ASN A 76 -18.56 -8.93 15.65
N GLY A 77 -19.64 -8.52 14.99
CA GLY A 77 -19.66 -7.44 14.03
C GLY A 77 -18.79 -7.71 12.77
N CYS A 78 -18.74 -8.96 12.32
CA CYS A 78 -17.89 -9.36 11.20
C CYS A 78 -18.61 -10.27 10.20
N VAL A 79 -18.04 -10.41 9.00
CA VAL A 79 -18.48 -11.40 8.03
C VAL A 79 -17.72 -12.70 8.29
N GLN A 80 -18.45 -13.78 8.55
CA GLN A 80 -17.90 -15.13 8.70
C GLN A 80 -17.89 -15.84 7.34
N VAL A 81 -16.80 -16.56 7.07
CA VAL A 81 -16.64 -17.43 5.92
C VAL A 81 -16.21 -18.80 6.44
N GLU A 82 -17.03 -19.81 6.26
CA GLU A 82 -16.75 -21.14 6.77
C GLU A 82 -16.61 -22.13 5.60
N ASN A 83 -15.38 -22.56 5.36
CA ASN A 83 -15.07 -23.54 4.34
C ASN A 83 -15.58 -24.94 4.78
N GLY A 84 -16.13 -25.69 3.83
CA GLY A 84 -16.65 -27.04 4.08
C GLY A 84 -18.05 -27.09 4.68
N LYS A 85 -18.71 -25.97 4.90
CA LYS A 85 -20.13 -25.88 5.22
C LYS A 85 -20.92 -25.43 3.99
N PRO A 86 -22.07 -26.05 3.67
CA PRO A 86 -22.88 -25.62 2.54
C PRO A 86 -23.47 -24.22 2.83
N TYR A 87 -23.59 -23.41 1.78
CA TYR A 87 -24.17 -22.08 1.90
C TYR A 87 -25.65 -22.16 2.31
N THR A 88 -26.00 -21.55 3.43
CA THR A 88 -27.38 -21.35 3.89
C THR A 88 -27.79 -19.88 3.82
N GLY A 89 -26.85 -18.97 3.95
CA GLY A 89 -27.05 -17.53 3.98
C GLY A 89 -27.64 -17.00 5.29
N GLU A 90 -27.76 -17.84 6.31
CA GLU A 90 -28.31 -17.55 7.61
C GLU A 90 -27.23 -17.69 8.71
N GLU A 91 -27.29 -16.82 9.72
CA GLU A 91 -26.46 -16.99 10.91
C GLU A 91 -26.82 -18.33 11.57
N PRO A 92 -25.85 -19.26 11.84
CA PRO A 92 -26.16 -20.53 12.47
C PRO A 92 -26.86 -20.37 13.82
N ALA A 93 -27.86 -21.22 14.11
CA ALA A 93 -28.53 -21.22 15.40
C ALA A 93 -27.51 -21.49 16.53
N LYS A 94 -27.61 -20.74 17.63
CA LYS A 94 -26.61 -20.61 18.71
C LYS A 94 -26.48 -21.84 19.62
N ASP A 95 -26.42 -23.05 19.08
CA ASP A 95 -26.11 -24.24 19.87
C ASP A 95 -24.68 -24.69 19.57
N GLY A 96 -23.76 -24.18 20.39
CA GLY A 96 -22.35 -24.54 20.39
C GLY A 96 -21.47 -23.53 19.64
N VAL A 97 -21.21 -22.41 20.30
CA VAL A 97 -20.13 -21.51 19.93
C VAL A 97 -18.82 -22.30 20.00
N ILE A 98 -18.36 -22.83 18.90
CA ILE A 98 -16.94 -23.09 18.71
C ILE A 98 -16.36 -21.66 18.56
N LYS A 99 -15.92 -21.12 19.71
CA LYS A 99 -15.04 -19.94 19.68
C LYS A 99 -13.97 -20.28 18.63
N PRO A 100 -13.87 -19.53 17.49
CA PRO A 100 -12.80 -19.78 16.57
C PRO A 100 -11.53 -19.79 17.40
N THR A 101 -10.73 -20.85 17.31
CA THR A 101 -9.35 -20.75 17.75
C THR A 101 -8.83 -19.53 17.05
N PRO A 102 -8.33 -18.52 17.74
CA PRO A 102 -7.81 -17.34 17.08
C PRO A 102 -6.83 -17.85 16.03
N GLN A 103 -7.20 -17.74 14.75
CA GLN A 103 -6.18 -17.74 13.72
C GLN A 103 -5.25 -16.65 14.18
N PRO A 104 -3.95 -16.88 14.33
CA PRO A 104 -3.07 -15.82 14.75
C PRO A 104 -3.39 -14.66 13.84
N GLU A 105 -4.02 -13.62 14.40
CA GLU A 105 -4.07 -12.31 13.75
C GLU A 105 -2.66 -12.09 13.23
N PRO A 106 -2.48 -11.62 11.97
CA PRO A 106 -1.17 -11.21 11.55
C PRO A 106 -0.69 -10.31 12.67
N THR A 107 0.26 -10.80 13.47
CA THR A 107 0.69 -10.13 14.69
C THR A 107 1.24 -8.80 14.23
N VAL A 108 0.42 -7.76 14.37
CA VAL A 108 0.93 -6.40 14.24
C VAL A 108 2.05 -6.34 15.25
N PRO A 109 3.30 -6.11 14.84
CA PRO A 109 4.41 -6.06 15.76
C PRO A 109 4.04 -5.08 16.87
N THR A 110 3.95 -5.60 18.09
CA THR A 110 3.48 -4.83 19.24
C THR A 110 4.63 -4.19 19.99
N ASN A 111 5.86 -4.46 19.54
CA ASN A 111 7.08 -3.92 20.15
C ASN A 111 8.19 -3.67 19.10
N ASP A 112 9.17 -2.85 19.48
CA ASP A 112 10.30 -2.48 18.62
C ASP A 112 11.14 -3.69 18.20
N ALA A 113 11.25 -4.72 19.04
CA ALA A 113 12.04 -5.91 18.76
C ALA A 113 11.47 -6.72 17.57
N ASP A 114 10.15 -6.78 17.42
CA ASP A 114 9.50 -7.45 16.29
C ASP A 114 9.76 -6.68 14.99
N VAL A 115 9.72 -5.35 15.05
CA VAL A 115 10.00 -4.49 13.88
C VAL A 115 11.46 -4.63 13.46
N ASP A 116 12.39 -4.71 14.42
CA ASP A 116 13.82 -4.89 14.12
C ASP A 116 14.07 -6.29 13.50
N ALA A 117 13.39 -7.33 13.97
CA ALA A 117 13.45 -8.65 13.35
C ALA A 117 12.94 -8.63 11.90
N MET A 118 11.87 -7.88 11.60
CA MET A 118 11.36 -7.72 10.25
C MET A 118 12.34 -6.97 9.33
N LYS A 119 12.99 -5.92 9.84
CA LYS A 119 14.05 -5.21 9.11
C LYS A 119 15.21 -6.14 8.78
N GLN A 120 15.63 -6.96 9.75
CA GLN A 120 16.70 -7.93 9.55
C GLN A 120 16.32 -8.98 8.50
N ASP A 121 15.08 -9.51 8.51
CA ASP A 121 14.62 -10.47 7.49
C ASP A 121 14.65 -9.88 6.08
N ILE A 122 14.26 -8.59 5.91
CA ILE A 122 14.40 -7.88 4.62
C ILE A 122 15.87 -7.82 4.16
N ILE A 123 16.80 -7.53 5.08
CA ILE A 123 18.24 -7.48 4.79
C ILE A 123 18.76 -8.86 4.38
N ASP A 124 18.40 -9.89 5.12
CA ASP A 124 18.84 -11.26 4.87
C ASP A 124 18.36 -11.78 3.52
N ARG A 125 17.09 -11.54 3.18
CA ARG A 125 16.51 -11.89 1.87
C ARG A 125 17.17 -11.11 0.74
N THR A 126 17.44 -9.82 0.93
CA THR A 126 18.17 -9.01 -0.05
C THR A 126 19.58 -9.57 -0.28
N ASN A 127 20.26 -9.96 0.78
CA ASN A 127 21.59 -10.57 0.70
C ASN A 127 21.58 -11.98 0.12
N ALA A 128 20.51 -12.76 0.33
CA ALA A 128 20.30 -14.03 -0.37
C ALA A 128 20.17 -13.82 -1.88
N LEU A 129 19.32 -12.87 -2.31
CA LEU A 129 19.17 -12.50 -3.72
C LEU A 129 20.50 -12.06 -4.35
N ARG A 130 21.33 -11.29 -3.62
CA ARG A 130 22.65 -10.86 -4.09
C ARG A 130 23.57 -12.05 -4.30
N LYS A 131 23.62 -13.01 -3.37
CA LYS A 131 24.40 -14.24 -3.50
C LYS A 131 23.99 -15.06 -4.72
N GLU A 132 22.67 -15.20 -4.95
CA GLU A 132 22.12 -15.90 -6.12
C GLU A 132 22.54 -15.24 -7.44
N ASN A 133 22.73 -13.91 -7.44
CA ASN A 133 23.20 -13.14 -8.59
C ASN A 133 24.72 -12.95 -8.64
N GLY A 134 25.49 -13.63 -7.78
CA GLY A 134 26.96 -13.56 -7.77
C GLY A 134 27.53 -12.21 -7.31
N VAL A 135 26.74 -11.43 -6.55
CA VAL A 135 27.13 -10.12 -6.04
C VAL A 135 27.47 -10.19 -4.55
N ALA A 136 28.47 -9.43 -4.11
CA ALA A 136 28.85 -9.37 -2.71
C ALA A 136 27.69 -8.91 -1.81
N VAL A 137 27.56 -9.50 -0.61
CA VAL A 137 26.55 -9.10 0.37
C VAL A 137 26.74 -7.67 0.86
N LEU A 138 25.65 -7.02 1.21
CA LEU A 138 25.66 -5.69 1.81
C LEU A 138 25.90 -5.80 3.31
N ARG A 139 26.69 -4.88 3.87
CA ARG A 139 26.85 -4.71 5.32
C ARG A 139 25.73 -3.80 5.85
N VAL A 140 25.23 -4.12 7.02
CA VAL A 140 24.34 -3.21 7.74
C VAL A 140 25.10 -1.97 8.17
N ASN A 141 24.51 -0.80 7.95
CA ASN A 141 25.05 0.49 8.39
C ASN A 141 24.03 1.19 9.29
N ASP A 142 24.37 1.45 10.55
CA ASP A 142 23.47 2.03 11.55
C ASP A 142 22.92 3.40 11.14
N LYS A 143 23.72 4.21 10.45
CA LYS A 143 23.25 5.51 9.95
C LYS A 143 22.29 5.37 8.77
N LEU A 144 22.50 4.36 7.92
CA LEU A 144 21.51 4.02 6.89
C LEU A 144 20.22 3.48 7.51
N MET A 145 20.30 2.66 8.57
CA MET A 145 19.12 2.20 9.32
C MET A 145 18.32 3.39 9.86
N GLN A 146 19.00 4.34 10.51
CA GLN A 146 18.37 5.57 11.01
C GLN A 146 17.77 6.40 9.86
N ALA A 147 18.49 6.61 8.77
CA ALA A 147 18.03 7.37 7.63
C ALA A 147 16.84 6.72 6.94
N ALA A 148 16.85 5.39 6.77
CA ALA A 148 15.73 4.64 6.21
C ALA A 148 14.49 4.71 7.12
N GLN A 149 14.68 4.69 8.45
CA GLN A 149 13.57 4.87 9.40
C GLN A 149 12.97 6.26 9.26
N VAL A 150 13.79 7.33 9.23
CA VAL A 150 13.31 8.71 8.99
C VAL A 150 12.46 8.77 7.70
N ARG A 151 12.90 8.12 6.62
CA ARG A 151 12.17 8.11 5.36
C ARG A 151 10.83 7.36 5.45
N ALA A 152 10.80 6.22 6.15
CA ALA A 152 9.57 5.47 6.39
C ALA A 152 8.57 6.29 7.22
N ASP A 153 9.04 6.91 8.30
CA ASP A 153 8.24 7.76 9.19
C ASP A 153 7.67 8.98 8.46
N GLU A 154 8.48 9.66 7.63
CA GLU A 154 8.03 10.78 6.80
C GLU A 154 6.89 10.36 5.85
N MET A 155 7.02 9.22 5.18
CA MET A 155 5.98 8.74 4.27
C MET A 155 4.71 8.35 5.02
N ALA A 156 4.83 7.67 6.16
CA ALA A 156 3.69 7.25 6.97
C ALA A 156 2.95 8.45 7.58
N ALA A 157 3.68 9.42 8.15
CA ALA A 157 3.09 10.60 8.79
C ALA A 157 2.32 11.51 7.82
N HIS A 158 2.72 11.53 6.57
CA HIS A 158 2.12 12.40 5.53
C HIS A 158 1.26 11.64 4.52
N THR A 159 1.08 10.33 4.69
CA THR A 159 0.37 9.46 3.73
C THR A 159 0.91 9.64 2.30
N VAL A 160 2.23 9.78 2.15
CA VAL A 160 2.90 10.05 0.87
C VAL A 160 3.79 8.87 0.48
N TYR A 161 3.60 8.38 -0.74
CA TYR A 161 4.46 7.35 -1.34
C TYR A 161 5.33 7.99 -2.42
N SER A 162 6.53 8.47 -2.06
CA SER A 162 7.38 9.26 -2.95
C SER A 162 8.86 9.21 -2.58
N HIS A 163 9.74 9.29 -3.59
CA HIS A 163 11.17 9.53 -3.42
C HIS A 163 11.49 11.00 -3.05
N THR A 164 10.49 11.87 -3.06
CA THR A 164 10.61 13.26 -2.60
C THR A 164 10.19 13.32 -1.14
N ARG A 165 11.00 13.96 -0.30
CA ARG A 165 10.71 14.19 1.12
C ARG A 165 9.63 15.27 1.29
N PRO A 166 8.93 15.32 2.44
CA PRO A 166 7.92 16.35 2.70
C PRO A 166 8.43 17.79 2.59
N ASN A 167 9.72 18.01 2.85
CA ASN A 167 10.37 19.31 2.70
C ASN A 167 10.72 19.68 1.24
N GLY A 168 10.35 18.85 0.26
CA GLY A 168 10.65 19.03 -1.17
C GLY A 168 12.04 18.53 -1.59
N GLY A 169 12.87 18.07 -0.66
CA GLY A 169 14.17 17.49 -0.96
C GLY A 169 14.07 16.09 -1.58
N LYS A 170 15.11 15.66 -2.27
CA LYS A 170 15.23 14.27 -2.73
C LYS A 170 15.47 13.34 -1.54
N PHE A 171 15.16 12.04 -1.69
CA PHE A 171 15.34 11.05 -0.62
C PHE A 171 16.74 11.10 0.03
N ASN A 172 17.80 11.27 -0.76
CA ASN A 172 19.18 11.26 -0.28
C ASN A 172 19.57 12.50 0.55
N THR A 173 18.73 13.54 0.60
CA THR A 173 18.94 14.67 1.52
C THR A 173 18.64 14.33 2.98
N VAL A 174 18.18 13.11 3.26
CA VAL A 174 18.04 12.59 4.62
C VAL A 174 19.40 12.39 5.31
N THR A 175 20.50 12.40 4.54
CA THR A 175 21.86 12.33 5.02
C THR A 175 22.71 13.43 4.40
N ASP A 176 23.95 13.55 4.86
CA ASP A 176 24.99 14.41 4.24
C ASP A 176 25.70 13.76 3.04
N CYS A 177 25.33 12.52 2.67
CA CYS A 177 25.93 11.79 1.56
C CYS A 177 24.93 11.66 0.40
N PRO A 178 25.19 12.22 -0.81
CA PRO A 178 24.28 12.12 -1.93
C PRO A 178 24.40 10.79 -2.72
N TYR A 179 25.43 9.98 -2.46
CA TYR A 179 25.75 8.77 -3.21
C TYR A 179 25.01 7.55 -2.64
N MET A 180 23.70 7.52 -2.84
CA MET A 180 22.79 6.53 -2.29
C MET A 180 21.79 6.08 -3.35
N ALA A 181 21.17 4.91 -3.12
CA ALA A 181 19.99 4.46 -3.85
C ALA A 181 18.87 4.17 -2.87
N GLU A 182 17.61 4.26 -3.31
CA GLU A 182 16.42 4.02 -2.50
C GLU A 182 15.48 3.06 -3.22
N ASN A 183 14.96 2.08 -2.47
CA ASN A 183 13.75 1.36 -2.81
C ASN A 183 12.69 1.70 -1.77
N ILE A 184 11.48 1.99 -2.21
CA ILE A 184 10.33 2.19 -1.34
C ILE A 184 9.21 1.22 -1.71
N HIS A 185 8.41 0.83 -0.74
CA HIS A 185 7.19 0.07 -0.95
C HIS A 185 6.13 0.45 0.08
N ARG A 186 4.86 0.38 -0.34
CA ARG A 186 3.71 0.55 0.55
C ARG A 186 2.84 -0.70 0.43
N ILE A 187 2.72 -1.46 1.51
CA ILE A 187 2.05 -2.77 1.54
C ILE A 187 0.89 -2.70 2.52
N ALA A 188 -0.33 -2.82 2.02
CA ALA A 188 -1.53 -2.87 2.85
C ALA A 188 -1.61 -4.21 3.61
N ASP A 189 -2.13 -4.18 4.83
CA ASP A 189 -2.19 -5.36 5.70
C ASP A 189 -2.95 -6.53 5.07
N TRP A 190 -4.03 -6.24 4.36
CA TRP A 190 -4.84 -7.28 3.72
C TRP A 190 -4.10 -8.04 2.60
N VAL A 191 -2.93 -7.54 2.16
CA VAL A 191 -2.06 -8.22 1.17
C VAL A 191 -1.18 -9.28 1.84
N LEU A 192 -1.04 -9.24 3.18
CA LEU A 192 -0.12 -10.11 3.94
C LEU A 192 -0.78 -11.38 4.49
N SER A 193 -1.87 -11.87 3.87
CA SER A 193 -2.65 -13.01 4.37
C SER A 193 -1.83 -14.29 4.61
N ASP A 194 -0.82 -14.53 3.81
CA ASP A 194 -0.04 -15.80 3.76
C ASP A 194 1.47 -15.58 3.62
N GLN A 195 1.93 -14.34 3.69
CA GLN A 195 3.35 -13.97 3.55
C GLN A 195 3.77 -13.02 4.65
N THR A 196 5.02 -13.11 5.07
CA THR A 196 5.60 -12.07 5.93
C THR A 196 5.78 -10.77 5.16
N LEU A 197 5.87 -9.66 5.88
CA LEU A 197 6.16 -8.35 5.28
C LEU A 197 7.47 -8.39 4.48
N ALA A 198 8.50 -9.05 5.01
CA ALA A 198 9.81 -9.16 4.37
C ALA A 198 9.74 -9.98 3.07
N GLU A 199 9.02 -11.10 3.07
CA GLU A 199 8.78 -11.90 1.87
C GLU A 199 8.12 -11.08 0.78
N ARG A 200 7.03 -10.41 1.13
CA ARG A 200 6.28 -9.60 0.19
C ARG A 200 7.09 -8.43 -0.35
N ALA A 201 7.74 -7.66 0.51
CA ALA A 201 8.52 -6.49 0.11
C ALA A 201 9.66 -6.86 -0.85
N VAL A 202 10.44 -7.89 -0.50
CA VAL A 202 11.59 -8.30 -1.32
C VAL A 202 11.13 -8.96 -2.62
N ALA A 203 10.04 -9.73 -2.61
CA ALA A 203 9.47 -10.30 -3.82
C ALA A 203 9.01 -9.21 -4.80
N ASP A 204 8.27 -8.22 -4.34
CA ASP A 204 7.77 -7.12 -5.17
C ASP A 204 8.93 -6.25 -5.71
N TRP A 205 9.94 -5.96 -4.89
CA TRP A 205 11.13 -5.24 -5.35
C TRP A 205 11.94 -6.06 -6.37
N SER A 206 12.06 -7.38 -6.20
CA SER A 206 12.78 -8.23 -7.17
C SER A 206 12.03 -8.38 -8.48
N ALA A 207 10.71 -8.35 -8.48
CA ALA A 207 9.89 -8.35 -9.69
C ALA A 207 9.96 -7.02 -10.47
N SER A 208 10.31 -5.93 -9.81
CA SER A 208 10.47 -4.60 -10.42
C SER A 208 11.88 -4.42 -10.96
N THR A 209 12.02 -4.20 -12.26
CA THR A 209 13.33 -4.00 -12.91
C THR A 209 14.16 -2.89 -12.24
N THR A 210 13.53 -1.78 -11.85
CA THR A 210 14.22 -0.63 -11.24
C THR A 210 14.69 -0.95 -9.82
N HIS A 211 13.81 -1.52 -8.98
CA HIS A 211 14.14 -1.84 -7.61
C HIS A 211 15.13 -3.01 -7.53
N ASN A 212 14.95 -4.04 -8.35
CA ASN A 212 15.88 -5.17 -8.42
C ASN A 212 17.29 -4.71 -8.80
N LYS A 213 17.40 -3.78 -9.76
CA LYS A 213 18.70 -3.20 -10.15
C LYS A 213 19.43 -2.55 -8.98
N ASN A 214 18.73 -1.94 -8.03
CA ASN A 214 19.36 -1.42 -6.82
C ASN A 214 19.82 -2.57 -5.92
N MET A 215 18.97 -3.56 -5.65
CA MET A 215 19.32 -4.68 -4.77
C MET A 215 20.55 -5.48 -5.23
N VAL A 216 20.68 -5.72 -6.55
CA VAL A 216 21.81 -6.50 -7.11
C VAL A 216 22.93 -5.64 -7.70
N ASN A 217 22.97 -4.34 -7.40
CA ASN A 217 24.02 -3.46 -7.87
C ASN A 217 25.38 -3.77 -7.19
N PRO A 218 26.41 -4.18 -7.95
CA PRO A 218 27.71 -4.54 -7.37
C PRO A 218 28.50 -3.33 -6.80
N LYS A 219 28.08 -2.10 -7.11
CA LYS A 219 28.71 -0.87 -6.61
C LYS A 219 28.16 -0.43 -5.25
N LEU A 220 27.13 -1.07 -4.75
CA LEU A 220 26.56 -0.80 -3.44
C LEU A 220 27.15 -1.78 -2.42
N SER A 221 27.61 -1.28 -1.26
CA SER A 221 28.29 -2.07 -0.25
C SER A 221 27.56 -2.09 1.11
N GLU A 222 26.62 -1.19 1.35
CA GLU A 222 25.93 -1.08 2.63
C GLU A 222 24.43 -0.88 2.45
N ILE A 223 23.67 -1.31 3.47
CA ILE A 223 22.20 -1.24 3.47
C ILE A 223 21.68 -0.75 4.82
N GLY A 224 20.58 -0.01 4.78
CA GLY A 224 19.70 0.25 5.90
C GLY A 224 18.24 0.03 5.51
N VAL A 225 17.43 -0.41 6.46
CA VAL A 225 16.00 -0.67 6.28
C VAL A 225 15.19 0.10 7.30
N GLY A 226 14.14 0.76 6.85
CA GLY A 226 13.16 1.46 7.68
C GLY A 226 11.76 0.93 7.44
N LEU A 227 11.00 0.78 8.51
CA LEU A 227 9.61 0.33 8.48
C LEU A 227 8.75 1.26 9.34
N ALA A 228 7.62 1.71 8.82
CA ALA A 228 6.67 2.51 9.58
C ALA A 228 5.23 2.09 9.29
N ARG A 229 4.40 2.10 10.32
CA ARG A 229 2.95 1.90 10.21
C ARG A 229 2.28 3.20 9.81
N GLY A 230 1.30 3.10 8.93
CA GLY A 230 0.48 4.23 8.51
C GLY A 230 -0.80 3.77 7.84
N VAL A 231 -1.41 4.66 7.09
CA VAL A 231 -2.55 4.37 6.22
C VAL A 231 -2.21 4.73 4.78
N ASN A 232 -2.85 4.05 3.83
CA ASN A 232 -2.75 4.40 2.42
C ASN A 232 -3.74 5.53 2.05
N ASP A 233 -3.79 5.91 0.76
CA ASP A 233 -4.65 6.98 0.26
C ASP A 233 -6.15 6.67 0.40
N THR A 234 -6.52 5.40 0.63
CA THR A 234 -7.89 4.94 0.88
C THR A 234 -8.22 4.78 2.36
N GLY A 235 -7.24 5.02 3.25
CA GLY A 235 -7.39 4.91 4.69
C GLY A 235 -7.11 3.51 5.25
N ASP A 236 -6.69 2.55 4.39
CA ASP A 236 -6.39 1.19 4.85
C ASP A 236 -5.06 1.16 5.60
N PRO A 237 -4.96 0.39 6.71
CA PRO A 237 -3.70 0.16 7.41
C PRO A 237 -2.65 -0.44 6.48
N CYS A 238 -1.43 0.09 6.53
CA CYS A 238 -0.35 -0.36 5.69
C CYS A 238 1.03 -0.17 6.33
N TRP A 239 2.03 -0.80 5.73
CA TRP A 239 3.44 -0.58 6.00
C TRP A 239 4.07 0.28 4.92
N TYR A 240 4.88 1.24 5.35
CA TYR A 240 5.83 1.95 4.51
C TYR A 240 7.20 1.33 4.72
N CYS A 241 7.74 0.74 3.66
CA CYS A 241 9.01 0.01 3.67
C CYS A 241 10.04 0.76 2.85
N VAL A 242 11.22 0.93 3.40
CA VAL A 242 12.35 1.63 2.77
C VAL A 242 13.60 0.77 2.83
N GLN A 243 14.31 0.65 1.71
CA GLN A 243 15.71 0.23 1.66
C GLN A 243 16.53 1.43 1.20
N LEU A 244 17.52 1.82 1.96
CA LEU A 244 18.59 2.73 1.53
C LEU A 244 19.89 1.96 1.33
N PHE A 245 20.59 2.28 0.28
CA PHE A 245 21.86 1.66 -0.09
C PHE A 245 22.93 2.74 -0.24
N LEU A 246 24.15 2.44 0.20
CA LEU A 246 25.29 3.34 0.06
C LEU A 246 26.27 2.77 -0.96
N TYR A 247 26.75 3.62 -1.84
CA TYR A 247 27.83 3.27 -2.77
C TYR A 247 29.14 3.01 -2.02
N ASP A 248 29.89 2.04 -2.50
CA ASP A 248 31.19 1.69 -1.94
C ASP A 248 32.16 2.89 -1.97
N GLY A 249 32.96 3.04 -0.90
CA GLY A 249 33.90 4.15 -0.75
C GLY A 249 33.30 5.45 -0.19
N TYR A 250 31.97 5.50 0.06
CA TYR A 250 31.33 6.65 0.67
C TYR A 250 30.95 6.38 2.14
N SER A 251 30.73 7.45 2.89
CA SER A 251 30.31 7.37 4.31
C SER A 251 29.27 8.43 4.64
N ILE A 252 28.50 8.18 5.68
CA ILE A 252 27.49 9.09 6.23
C ILE A 252 27.99 9.57 7.58
N THR A 253 28.00 10.89 7.81
CA THR A 253 28.38 11.45 9.12
C THR A 253 27.17 11.99 9.87
N ARG A 254 26.14 12.46 9.14
CA ARG A 254 24.91 13.04 9.69
C ARG A 254 23.67 12.39 9.07
N VAL A 255 22.65 12.19 9.90
CA VAL A 255 21.29 11.84 9.51
C VAL A 255 20.35 12.94 9.99
N ASP A 256 19.41 13.35 9.13
CA ASP A 256 18.39 14.32 9.50
C ASP A 256 17.35 13.70 10.45
N THR A 257 16.62 14.55 11.16
CA THR A 257 15.41 14.16 11.88
C THR A 257 14.20 14.16 10.95
N PRO A 258 13.12 13.42 11.27
CA PRO A 258 11.88 13.46 10.49
C PRO A 258 11.35 14.88 10.37
N THR A 259 10.89 15.23 9.17
CA THR A 259 10.27 16.54 8.90
C THR A 259 8.80 16.46 9.32
N ASN A 260 8.51 17.01 10.49
CA ASN A 260 7.13 17.24 10.93
C ASN A 260 6.68 18.60 10.38
N LYS A 261 5.81 18.63 9.39
CA LYS A 261 5.06 19.83 9.01
C LYS A 261 3.59 19.57 9.12
#